data_e285c14c221009f673e4a32d2747d2a2
#
_entry.id   e285c14c221009f673e4a32d2747d2a2
#
_cell.length_a   1.000
_cell.length_b   1.000
_cell.length_c   1.000
_cell.angle_alpha   90.00
_cell.angle_beta   90.00
_cell.angle_gamma   90.00
#
_symmetry.space_group_name_H-M   'P 1'
#
loop_
_entity.id
_entity.type
_entity.pdbx_description
1 polymer ?
#
loop_
_entity_poly.entity_id
_entity_poly.type
_entity_poly.pdbx_seq_one_letter_code
_entity_poly.pdbx_strand_id
1 'polypeptide(L)'
;MQLLRLMVAVPLCVFAFSCGSSRRAVGGDATVARLASWNEPAPHGMVLIPRGHIHMGEQLPDSLWGDPAHSRGVSVDAFWMDRTEVTNAQYRQFVYYVRDSILRERLADPAYGGDESYKITEDKYGEPIPPRLDWSRPIPSEKRASDEELRALQSLYYTNPITGERKLDPAQLNYRYERYDHRAAALWRNRLRHAQTNPEWTPSPNAPVLITKDTAYLDATGKIVRETITRPLTSEYDFLSTYIVPVLPDETVWVN
;
A
#
# COMPACT_ATOMS: atom_id res chain seq x y z
N MET A 1 42.94 -69.38 27.49
CA MET A 1 41.63 -69.00 28.03
C MET A 1 41.52 -67.51 28.46
N GLN A 2 42.39 -66.62 28.02
CA GLN A 2 42.35 -65.20 28.36
C GLN A 2 41.92 -64.23 27.24
N LEU A 3 41.91 -64.72 26.02
CA LEU A 3 41.53 -63.88 24.85
C LEU A 3 40.01 -63.82 24.56
N LEU A 4 39.21 -64.65 25.20
CA LEU A 4 37.78 -64.69 25.02
C LEU A 4 37.00 -63.76 25.97
N ARG A 5 37.68 -63.21 27.00
CA ARG A 5 37.03 -62.28 27.98
C ARG A 5 37.14 -60.80 27.57
N LEU A 6 37.96 -60.46 26.60
CA LEU A 6 38.14 -59.07 26.21
C LEU A 6 37.15 -58.64 25.07
N MET A 7 36.51 -59.59 24.38
CA MET A 7 35.59 -59.29 23.29
C MET A 7 34.12 -59.03 23.69
N VAL A 8 33.78 -59.28 24.95
CA VAL A 8 32.39 -59.12 25.43
C VAL A 8 32.16 -57.76 26.13
N ALA A 9 33.24 -57.05 26.47
CA ALA A 9 33.12 -55.76 27.17
C ALA A 9 33.01 -54.52 26.25
N VAL A 10 33.39 -54.62 24.95
CA VAL A 10 33.40 -53.48 24.00
C VAL A 10 32.05 -53.16 23.40
N PRO A 11 31.11 -54.09 23.16
CA PRO A 11 29.82 -53.72 22.61
C PRO A 11 28.83 -53.13 23.65
N LEU A 12 29.10 -53.21 24.95
CA LEU A 12 28.17 -52.71 25.95
C LEU A 12 28.29 -51.21 26.24
N CYS A 13 29.44 -50.60 25.87
CA CYS A 13 29.65 -49.14 26.01
C CYS A 13 29.09 -48.31 24.88
N VAL A 14 28.71 -48.88 23.73
CA VAL A 14 28.23 -48.14 22.57
C VAL A 14 26.73 -47.83 22.65
N PHE A 15 26.00 -48.51 23.51
CA PHE A 15 24.54 -48.30 23.67
C PHE A 15 24.15 -47.26 24.73
N ALA A 16 25.08 -46.68 25.46
CA ALA A 16 24.75 -45.73 26.54
C ALA A 16 24.80 -44.25 26.12
N PHE A 17 25.07 -43.92 24.87
CA PHE A 17 25.11 -42.54 24.39
C PHE A 17 23.97 -42.16 23.43
N SER A 18 22.91 -42.95 23.30
CA SER A 18 21.78 -42.64 22.43
C SER A 18 20.52 -42.27 23.22
N CYS A 19 20.66 -41.43 24.22
CA CYS A 19 19.54 -40.70 24.84
C CYS A 19 19.83 -39.21 24.90
N GLY A 20 20.23 -38.66 23.79
CA GLY A 20 20.02 -37.26 23.48
C GLY A 20 18.55 -37.10 23.22
N SER A 21 17.74 -36.76 24.24
CA SER A 21 16.38 -36.26 24.05
C SER A 21 16.48 -35.03 23.17
N SER A 22 16.36 -35.19 21.85
CA SER A 22 15.95 -34.09 20.98
C SER A 22 14.55 -33.74 21.45
N ARG A 23 14.47 -32.83 22.43
CA ARG A 23 13.28 -32.03 22.62
C ARG A 23 13.04 -31.37 21.27
N ARG A 24 12.15 -31.99 20.48
CA ARG A 24 11.52 -31.26 19.39
C ARG A 24 10.89 -30.06 20.08
N ALA A 25 11.56 -28.92 19.95
CA ALA A 25 10.93 -27.65 20.24
C ALA A 25 9.63 -27.65 19.44
N VAL A 26 8.52 -27.69 20.15
CA VAL A 26 7.21 -27.47 19.55
C VAL A 26 7.38 -26.19 18.74
N GLY A 27 7.10 -26.25 17.45
CA GLY A 27 7.48 -25.24 16.44
C GLY A 27 6.99 -23.80 16.68
N GLY A 28 6.38 -23.53 17.84
CA GLY A 28 6.00 -22.21 18.30
C GLY A 28 7.18 -21.36 18.81
N ASP A 29 8.06 -21.94 19.66
CA ASP A 29 9.12 -21.17 20.30
C ASP A 29 10.22 -20.72 19.32
N ALA A 30 10.58 -21.56 18.35
CA ALA A 30 11.58 -21.20 17.34
C ALA A 30 11.08 -20.10 16.38
N THR A 31 9.78 -20.10 16.11
CA THR A 31 9.15 -19.07 15.26
C THR A 31 9.04 -17.75 16.00
N VAL A 32 8.65 -17.78 17.27
CA VAL A 32 8.57 -16.60 18.13
C VAL A 32 9.96 -16.01 18.38
N ALA A 33 10.98 -16.82 18.64
CA ALA A 33 12.36 -16.35 18.82
C ALA A 33 12.91 -15.71 17.53
N ARG A 34 12.59 -16.24 16.36
CA ARG A 34 12.97 -15.64 15.06
C ARG A 34 12.25 -14.32 14.81
N LEU A 35 10.96 -14.25 15.17
CA LEU A 35 10.19 -13.01 15.05
C LEU A 35 10.68 -11.93 16.03
N ALA A 36 11.09 -12.32 17.23
CA ALA A 36 11.64 -11.40 18.23
C ALA A 36 13.00 -10.80 17.81
N SER A 37 13.76 -11.47 16.94
CA SER A 37 15.04 -11.00 16.42
C SER A 37 14.91 -10.30 15.05
N TRP A 38 13.73 -10.33 14.41
CA TRP A 38 13.53 -9.67 13.14
C TRP A 38 13.29 -8.18 13.36
N ASN A 39 14.18 -7.37 12.82
CA ASN A 39 14.02 -5.92 12.76
C ASN A 39 13.67 -5.55 11.33
N GLU A 40 12.60 -4.82 11.17
CA GLU A 40 12.23 -4.25 9.89
C GLU A 40 13.31 -3.25 9.45
N PRO A 41 13.88 -3.39 8.23
CA PRO A 41 14.85 -2.42 7.74
C PRO A 41 14.18 -1.05 7.61
N ALA A 42 14.88 -0.01 8.06
CA ALA A 42 14.35 1.36 7.95
C ALA A 42 14.07 1.71 6.49
N PRO A 43 12.88 2.20 6.16
CA PRO A 43 12.61 2.75 4.84
C PRO A 43 13.57 3.89 4.52
N HIS A 44 13.91 4.07 3.25
CA HIS A 44 14.88 5.07 2.84
C HIS A 44 14.45 6.48 3.28
N GLY A 45 15.33 7.18 3.98
CA GLY A 45 15.07 8.55 4.47
C GLY A 45 14.20 8.65 5.72
N MET A 46 13.72 7.53 6.28
CA MET A 46 12.88 7.52 7.48
C MET A 46 13.66 7.14 8.74
N VAL A 47 13.09 7.51 9.88
CA VAL A 47 13.54 7.13 11.23
C VAL A 47 12.38 6.50 11.99
N LEU A 48 12.69 5.49 12.80
CA LEU A 48 11.69 4.89 13.69
C LEU A 48 11.44 5.81 14.88
N ILE A 49 10.20 6.24 15.04
CA ILE A 49 9.73 6.91 16.25
C ILE A 49 9.19 5.82 17.17
N PRO A 50 9.79 5.62 18.36
CA PRO A 50 9.35 4.59 19.28
C PRO A 50 7.96 4.93 19.84
N ARG A 51 7.25 3.92 20.32
CA ARG A 51 6.00 4.10 21.05
C ARG A 51 6.20 5.07 22.21
N GLY A 52 5.28 6.03 22.35
CA GLY A 52 5.34 7.04 23.36
C GLY A 52 3.97 7.48 23.88
N HIS A 53 4.01 8.34 24.89
CA HIS A 53 2.85 9.00 25.45
C HIS A 53 3.11 10.52 25.50
N ILE A 54 2.14 11.30 25.09
CA ILE A 54 2.21 12.75 25.08
C ILE A 54 0.95 13.36 25.68
N HIS A 55 1.08 14.45 26.40
CA HIS A 55 -0.03 15.29 26.81
C HIS A 55 -0.22 16.39 25.75
N MET A 56 -1.40 16.41 25.13
CA MET A 56 -1.80 17.43 24.16
C MET A 56 -2.76 18.42 24.82
N GLY A 57 -2.58 19.69 24.52
CA GLY A 57 -3.37 20.78 25.07
C GLY A 57 -2.57 21.63 26.05
N GLU A 58 -3.01 22.83 26.23
CA GLU A 58 -2.38 23.84 27.09
C GLU A 58 -2.69 23.57 28.55
N GLN A 59 -1.68 23.59 29.39
CA GLN A 59 -1.86 23.41 30.83
C GLN A 59 -2.09 24.74 31.58
N LEU A 60 -1.75 25.87 30.95
CA LEU A 60 -1.90 27.19 31.52
C LEU A 60 -2.99 27.97 30.75
N PRO A 61 -3.90 28.65 31.47
CA PRO A 61 -4.89 29.46 30.80
C PRO A 61 -4.21 30.69 30.15
N ASP A 62 -4.32 30.77 28.82
CA ASP A 62 -3.96 31.98 28.09
C ASP A 62 -5.21 32.86 27.96
N SER A 63 -5.27 33.90 28.82
CA SER A 63 -6.40 34.82 28.86
C SER A 63 -6.58 35.67 27.60
N LEU A 64 -5.63 35.63 26.66
CA LEU A 64 -5.67 36.40 25.42
C LEU A 64 -6.40 35.66 24.27
N TRP A 65 -6.48 34.34 24.32
CA TRP A 65 -6.95 33.50 23.19
C TRP A 65 -8.18 32.65 23.55
N GLY A 66 -8.87 32.89 24.64
CA GLY A 66 -10.07 32.18 25.03
C GLY A 66 -9.86 31.10 26.08
N ASP A 67 -10.82 30.18 26.20
CA ASP A 67 -10.75 29.09 27.17
C ASP A 67 -9.60 28.13 26.85
N PRO A 68 -8.82 27.70 27.86
CA PRO A 68 -7.70 26.80 27.67
C PRO A 68 -8.19 25.44 27.10
N ALA A 69 -7.53 24.95 26.09
CA ALA A 69 -7.79 23.62 25.57
C ALA A 69 -7.48 22.59 26.67
N HIS A 70 -8.46 21.77 27.01
CA HIS A 70 -8.27 20.71 28.02
C HIS A 70 -7.12 19.79 27.65
N SER A 71 -6.15 19.66 28.53
CA SER A 71 -5.04 18.74 28.38
C SER A 71 -5.57 17.29 28.38
N ARG A 72 -5.19 16.49 27.38
CA ARG A 72 -5.50 15.06 27.31
C ARG A 72 -4.25 14.24 27.03
N GLY A 73 -4.15 13.08 27.70
CA GLY A 73 -3.10 12.11 27.42
C GLY A 73 -3.41 11.33 26.15
N VAL A 74 -2.44 11.24 25.24
CA VAL A 74 -2.54 10.47 23.99
C VAL A 74 -1.37 9.51 23.92
N SER A 75 -1.66 8.21 23.72
CA SER A 75 -0.64 7.19 23.45
C SER A 75 -0.53 6.98 21.95
N VAL A 76 0.69 6.99 21.44
CA VAL A 76 1.01 6.80 20.02
C VAL A 76 1.85 5.55 19.87
N ASP A 77 1.46 4.63 18.99
CA ASP A 77 2.26 3.45 18.66
C ASP A 77 3.51 3.85 17.87
N ALA A 78 4.52 2.97 17.82
CA ALA A 78 5.71 3.19 17.03
C ALA A 78 5.37 3.32 15.54
N PHE A 79 6.02 4.26 14.86
CA PHE A 79 5.82 4.52 13.43
C PHE A 79 7.11 5.03 12.77
N TRP A 80 7.17 4.90 11.45
CA TRP A 80 8.21 5.49 10.63
C TRP A 80 7.86 6.92 10.25
N MET A 81 8.83 7.82 10.37
CA MET A 81 8.66 9.23 10.01
C MET A 81 9.83 9.68 9.14
N ASP A 82 9.56 10.50 8.15
CA ASP A 82 10.61 11.12 7.35
C ASP A 82 11.55 11.94 8.23
N ARG A 83 12.86 11.82 7.99
CA ARG A 83 13.90 12.55 8.75
C ARG A 83 13.85 14.05 8.50
N THR A 84 13.41 14.43 7.32
CA THR A 84 13.34 15.82 6.86
C THR A 84 11.98 16.08 6.24
N GLU A 85 11.55 17.32 6.27
CA GLU A 85 10.36 17.76 5.56
C GLU A 85 10.52 17.57 4.04
N VAL A 86 9.39 17.34 3.37
CA VAL A 86 9.35 17.25 1.90
C VAL A 86 9.53 18.64 1.31
N THR A 87 10.54 18.81 0.47
CA THR A 87 10.80 20.07 -0.22
C THR A 87 9.84 20.28 -1.40
N ASN A 88 9.60 21.54 -1.78
CA ASN A 88 8.84 21.87 -3.00
C ASN A 88 9.40 21.22 -4.27
N ALA A 89 10.71 21.03 -4.35
CA ALA A 89 11.36 20.36 -5.48
C ALA A 89 10.98 18.87 -5.55
N GLN A 90 10.98 18.18 -4.40
CA GLN A 90 10.57 16.77 -4.29
C GLN A 90 9.08 16.62 -4.58
N TYR A 91 8.24 17.51 -4.01
CA TYR A 91 6.81 17.47 -4.29
C TYR A 91 6.50 17.72 -5.78
N ARG A 92 7.22 18.59 -6.44
CA ARG A 92 7.09 18.83 -7.89
C ARG A 92 7.42 17.58 -8.71
N GLN A 93 8.39 16.77 -8.29
CA GLN A 93 8.67 15.47 -8.92
C GLN A 93 7.47 14.52 -8.83
N PHE A 94 6.83 14.48 -7.67
CA PHE A 94 5.59 13.71 -7.49
C PHE A 94 4.46 14.23 -8.39
N VAL A 95 4.26 15.54 -8.46
CA VAL A 95 3.26 16.15 -9.35
C VAL A 95 3.51 15.73 -10.81
N TYR A 96 4.75 15.78 -11.27
CA TYR A 96 5.11 15.34 -12.63
C TYR A 96 4.92 13.84 -12.82
N TYR A 97 5.24 13.02 -11.84
CA TYR A 97 4.97 11.60 -11.90
C TYR A 97 3.47 11.31 -12.08
N VAL A 98 2.60 11.96 -11.32
CA VAL A 98 1.14 11.79 -11.44
C VAL A 98 0.65 12.30 -12.80
N ARG A 99 1.09 13.47 -13.23
CA ARG A 99 0.79 14.00 -14.57
C ARG A 99 1.16 13.00 -15.67
N ASP A 100 2.37 12.49 -15.63
CA ASP A 100 2.89 11.59 -16.66
C ASP A 100 2.21 10.21 -16.61
N SER A 101 1.75 9.77 -15.44
CA SER A 101 0.92 8.57 -15.30
C SER A 101 -0.41 8.74 -16.01
N ILE A 102 -1.12 9.84 -15.71
CA ILE A 102 -2.44 10.13 -16.32
C ILE A 102 -2.31 10.31 -17.83
N LEU A 103 -1.25 10.99 -18.28
CA LEU A 103 -1.01 11.15 -19.73
C LEU A 103 -0.82 9.81 -20.44
N ARG A 104 -0.06 8.88 -19.86
CA ARG A 104 0.11 7.53 -20.43
C ARG A 104 -1.19 6.74 -20.45
N GLU A 105 -2.00 6.85 -19.40
CA GLU A 105 -3.32 6.23 -19.37
C GLU A 105 -4.22 6.77 -20.50
N ARG A 106 -4.23 8.09 -20.70
CA ARG A 106 -5.02 8.74 -21.76
C ARG A 106 -4.51 8.41 -23.16
N LEU A 107 -3.20 8.40 -23.38
CA LEU A 107 -2.62 8.01 -24.66
C LEU A 107 -2.95 6.55 -25.04
N ALA A 108 -3.10 5.68 -24.06
CA ALA A 108 -3.53 4.30 -24.25
C ALA A 108 -5.06 4.13 -24.33
N ASP A 109 -5.83 5.20 -24.11
CA ASP A 109 -7.29 5.14 -24.15
C ASP A 109 -7.79 5.28 -25.60
N PRO A 110 -8.70 4.39 -26.08
CA PRO A 110 -9.30 4.49 -27.40
C PRO A 110 -9.93 5.86 -27.72
N ALA A 111 -10.41 6.60 -26.71
CA ALA A 111 -10.94 7.95 -26.88
C ALA A 111 -9.89 8.96 -27.38
N TYR A 112 -8.59 8.64 -27.23
CA TYR A 112 -7.44 9.47 -27.64
C TYR A 112 -6.51 8.74 -28.61
N GLY A 113 -7.03 7.80 -29.41
CA GLY A 113 -6.26 7.08 -30.41
C GLY A 113 -5.81 5.67 -30.02
N GLY A 114 -5.84 5.35 -28.73
CA GLY A 114 -5.70 3.97 -28.22
C GLY A 114 -4.33 3.33 -28.48
N ASP A 115 -3.24 4.07 -28.27
CA ASP A 115 -1.90 3.49 -28.42
C ASP A 115 -1.55 2.56 -27.22
N GLU A 116 -1.87 1.29 -27.38
CA GLU A 116 -1.63 0.25 -26.37
C GLU A 116 -0.16 0.10 -25.98
N SER A 117 0.79 0.64 -26.77
CA SER A 117 2.21 0.55 -26.45
C SER A 117 2.62 1.37 -25.21
N TYR A 118 1.73 2.20 -24.66
CA TYR A 118 1.90 2.82 -23.34
C TYR A 118 1.57 1.91 -22.15
N LYS A 119 1.08 0.69 -22.44
CA LYS A 119 0.77 -0.33 -21.42
C LYS A 119 1.56 -1.61 -21.68
N ILE A 120 2.07 -2.20 -20.61
CA ILE A 120 2.65 -3.54 -20.60
C ILE A 120 1.56 -4.49 -20.16
N THR A 121 1.16 -5.40 -21.04
CA THR A 121 0.10 -6.40 -20.82
C THR A 121 0.64 -7.81 -20.71
N GLU A 122 1.90 -8.03 -21.06
CA GLU A 122 2.60 -9.30 -21.02
C GLU A 122 3.90 -9.18 -20.24
N ASP A 123 4.32 -10.28 -19.62
CA ASP A 123 5.62 -10.36 -18.98
C ASP A 123 6.74 -10.67 -20.01
N LYS A 124 7.98 -10.80 -19.53
CA LYS A 124 9.15 -11.13 -20.39
C LYS A 124 9.08 -12.52 -21.04
N TYR A 125 8.11 -13.36 -20.64
CA TYR A 125 7.90 -14.70 -21.20
C TYR A 125 6.67 -14.77 -22.13
N GLY A 126 5.95 -13.64 -22.32
CA GLY A 126 4.73 -13.58 -23.11
C GLY A 126 3.47 -14.02 -22.35
N GLU A 127 3.56 -14.16 -21.02
CA GLU A 127 2.40 -14.49 -20.20
C GLU A 127 1.59 -13.20 -19.89
N PRO A 128 0.25 -13.24 -19.97
CA PRO A 128 -0.60 -12.08 -19.72
C PRO A 128 -0.51 -11.66 -18.26
N ILE A 129 -0.28 -10.37 -18.04
CA ILE A 129 -0.24 -9.73 -16.71
C ILE A 129 -1.28 -8.63 -16.64
N PRO A 130 -1.71 -8.22 -15.42
CA PRO A 130 -2.52 -7.03 -15.26
C PRO A 130 -1.85 -5.83 -15.92
N PRO A 131 -2.58 -5.05 -16.75
CA PRO A 131 -2.00 -3.92 -17.48
C PRO A 131 -1.35 -2.91 -16.53
N ARG A 132 -0.11 -2.52 -16.82
CA ARG A 132 0.64 -1.49 -16.10
C ARG A 132 1.27 -0.52 -17.10
N LEU A 133 1.53 0.71 -16.65
CA LEU A 133 2.09 1.75 -17.52
C LEU A 133 3.53 1.44 -17.93
N ASP A 134 3.84 1.64 -19.20
CA ASP A 134 5.21 1.60 -19.72
C ASP A 134 5.89 2.95 -19.55
N TRP A 135 6.83 3.00 -18.63
CA TRP A 135 7.64 4.20 -18.35
C TRP A 135 8.84 4.36 -19.27
N SER A 136 9.22 3.32 -20.01
CA SER A 136 10.33 3.36 -20.97
C SER A 136 9.97 4.19 -22.21
N ARG A 137 8.68 4.23 -22.53
CA ARG A 137 8.19 5.00 -23.67
C ARG A 137 8.06 6.49 -23.34
N PRO A 138 8.70 7.39 -24.12
CA PRO A 138 8.58 8.82 -23.89
C PRO A 138 7.19 9.35 -24.28
N ILE A 139 6.70 10.32 -23.52
CA ILE A 139 5.48 11.07 -23.89
C ILE A 139 5.82 11.98 -25.08
N PRO A 140 5.00 12.02 -26.14
CA PRO A 140 5.27 12.85 -27.30
C PRO A 140 5.23 14.33 -26.92
N SER A 141 6.05 15.12 -27.57
CA SER A 141 5.96 16.59 -27.43
C SER A 141 4.79 17.12 -28.27
N GLU A 142 4.13 18.19 -27.84
CA GLU A 142 2.99 18.79 -28.53
C GLU A 142 3.28 19.12 -30.01
N LYS A 143 4.53 19.40 -30.35
CA LYS A 143 4.96 19.71 -31.74
C LYS A 143 5.01 18.50 -32.67
N ARG A 144 5.07 17.29 -32.10
CA ARG A 144 5.23 16.01 -32.83
C ARG A 144 4.05 15.07 -32.64
N ALA A 145 3.14 15.45 -31.77
CA ALA A 145 1.95 14.66 -31.45
C ALA A 145 0.96 14.69 -32.60
N SER A 146 0.27 13.58 -32.84
CA SER A 146 -0.92 13.54 -33.68
C SER A 146 -2.06 14.37 -33.06
N ASP A 147 -3.12 14.64 -33.81
CA ASP A 147 -4.26 15.42 -33.33
C ASP A 147 -4.93 14.73 -32.12
N GLU A 148 -4.94 13.42 -32.08
CA GLU A 148 -5.49 12.62 -30.99
C GLU A 148 -4.59 12.65 -29.75
N GLU A 149 -3.29 12.43 -29.93
CA GLU A 149 -2.30 12.60 -28.86
C GLU A 149 -2.30 14.02 -28.31
N LEU A 150 -2.41 15.02 -29.17
CA LEU A 150 -2.46 16.42 -28.75
C LEU A 150 -3.68 16.69 -27.85
N ARG A 151 -4.85 16.13 -28.18
CA ARG A 151 -6.03 16.20 -27.31
C ARG A 151 -5.77 15.56 -25.95
N ALA A 152 -5.10 14.39 -25.90
CA ALA A 152 -4.72 13.74 -24.64
C ALA A 152 -3.78 14.64 -23.82
N LEU A 153 -2.74 15.22 -24.45
CA LEU A 153 -1.79 16.12 -23.79
C LEU A 153 -2.45 17.39 -23.25
N GLN A 154 -3.38 17.96 -24.01
CA GLN A 154 -4.06 19.21 -23.65
C GLN A 154 -5.12 19.02 -22.58
N SER A 155 -5.67 17.83 -22.44
CA SER A 155 -6.79 17.55 -21.53
C SER A 155 -6.44 17.71 -20.04
N LEU A 156 -5.15 17.75 -19.65
CA LEU A 156 -4.70 18.02 -18.29
C LEU A 156 -4.48 19.49 -17.97
N TYR A 157 -4.71 20.37 -18.94
CA TYR A 157 -4.44 21.79 -18.77
C TYR A 157 -5.69 22.61 -18.97
N TYR A 158 -5.77 23.70 -18.23
CA TYR A 158 -6.74 24.75 -18.48
C TYR A 158 -6.02 26.08 -18.69
N THR A 159 -6.67 27.00 -19.36
CA THR A 159 -6.18 28.37 -19.50
C THR A 159 -6.89 29.25 -18.50
N ASN A 160 -6.12 29.87 -17.61
CA ASN A 160 -6.69 30.78 -16.62
C ASN A 160 -7.34 31.97 -17.37
N PRO A 161 -8.65 32.22 -17.18
CA PRO A 161 -9.37 33.25 -17.94
C PRO A 161 -8.91 34.68 -17.60
N ILE A 162 -8.26 34.85 -16.44
CA ILE A 162 -7.80 36.18 -15.97
C ILE A 162 -6.38 36.47 -16.47
N THR A 163 -5.46 35.51 -16.32
CA THR A 163 -4.04 35.73 -16.66
C THR A 163 -3.67 35.24 -18.05
N GLY A 164 -4.51 34.46 -18.73
CA GLY A 164 -4.19 33.80 -19.98
C GLY A 164 -3.13 32.70 -19.87
N GLU A 165 -2.65 32.39 -18.66
CA GLU A 165 -1.64 31.38 -18.46
C GLU A 165 -2.25 29.98 -18.56
N ARG A 166 -1.53 29.08 -19.21
CA ARG A 166 -1.87 27.65 -19.25
C ARG A 166 -1.28 26.96 -18.02
N LYS A 167 -2.16 26.41 -17.21
CA LYS A 167 -1.81 25.70 -15.96
C LYS A 167 -2.35 24.28 -15.97
N LEU A 168 -1.74 23.41 -15.16
CA LEU A 168 -2.30 22.09 -14.87
C LEU A 168 -3.63 22.25 -14.13
N ASP A 169 -4.63 21.50 -14.57
CA ASP A 169 -5.96 21.50 -13.96
C ASP A 169 -5.97 20.67 -12.67
N PRO A 170 -6.17 21.29 -11.48
CA PRO A 170 -6.23 20.57 -10.23
C PRO A 170 -7.29 19.49 -10.20
N ALA A 171 -8.42 19.69 -10.88
CA ALA A 171 -9.52 18.71 -10.93
C ALA A 171 -9.13 17.42 -11.67
N GLN A 172 -8.20 17.52 -12.63
CA GLN A 172 -7.73 16.39 -13.42
C GLN A 172 -6.53 15.66 -12.78
N LEU A 173 -5.80 16.32 -11.88
CA LEU A 173 -4.61 15.76 -11.24
C LEU A 173 -4.98 15.04 -9.95
N ASN A 174 -5.42 13.80 -10.10
CA ASN A 174 -5.80 12.94 -8.97
C ASN A 174 -4.86 11.75 -8.88
N TYR A 175 -4.29 11.52 -7.70
CA TYR A 175 -3.46 10.35 -7.41
C TYR A 175 -4.32 9.25 -6.82
N ARG A 176 -4.43 8.11 -7.52
CA ARG A 176 -5.09 6.91 -7.04
C ARG A 176 -4.05 5.96 -6.45
N TYR A 177 -4.31 5.47 -5.24
CA TYR A 177 -3.51 4.42 -4.62
C TYR A 177 -4.39 3.40 -3.93
N GLU A 178 -3.85 2.22 -3.73
CA GLU A 178 -4.51 1.11 -3.06
C GLU A 178 -3.75 0.74 -1.79
N ARG A 179 -4.47 0.46 -0.73
CA ARG A 179 -3.92 0.00 0.54
C ARG A 179 -4.49 -1.36 0.89
N TYR A 180 -3.61 -2.32 1.11
CA TYR A 180 -4.00 -3.65 1.54
C TYR A 180 -4.21 -3.67 3.06
N ASP A 181 -5.36 -4.18 3.50
CA ASP A 181 -5.66 -4.35 4.93
C ASP A 181 -5.07 -5.66 5.46
N HIS A 182 -3.80 -5.60 5.85
CA HIS A 182 -3.08 -6.73 6.44
C HIS A 182 -3.73 -7.25 7.73
N ARG A 183 -4.38 -6.37 8.51
CA ARG A 183 -5.05 -6.75 9.76
C ARG A 183 -6.28 -7.60 9.47
N ALA A 184 -7.13 -7.14 8.57
CA ALA A 184 -8.30 -7.91 8.15
C ALA A 184 -7.89 -9.23 7.49
N ALA A 185 -6.87 -9.23 6.62
CA ALA A 185 -6.36 -10.43 5.95
C ALA A 185 -5.74 -11.46 6.92
N ALA A 186 -5.12 -10.99 8.01
CA ALA A 186 -4.51 -11.85 9.01
C ALA A 186 -5.53 -12.57 9.91
N LEU A 187 -6.78 -12.12 9.99
CA LEU A 187 -7.81 -12.74 10.80
C LEU A 187 -8.10 -14.16 10.29
N TRP A 188 -8.11 -15.12 11.22
CA TRP A 188 -8.32 -16.52 10.87
C TRP A 188 -9.63 -16.76 10.09
N ARG A 189 -10.72 -16.10 10.46
CA ARG A 189 -12.02 -16.17 9.78
C ARG A 189 -12.00 -15.70 8.32
N ASN A 190 -10.99 -14.89 7.93
CA ASN A 190 -10.87 -14.28 6.61
C ASN A 190 -9.87 -15.03 5.71
N ARG A 191 -9.36 -16.19 6.15
CA ARG A 191 -8.39 -16.95 5.36
C ARG A 191 -9.08 -17.75 4.25
N LEU A 192 -8.91 -17.31 3.02
CA LEU A 192 -9.47 -17.96 1.81
C LEU A 192 -9.04 -19.43 1.66
N ARG A 193 -7.81 -19.78 2.10
CA ARG A 193 -7.28 -21.16 1.99
C ARG A 193 -7.95 -22.16 2.92
N HIS A 194 -8.63 -21.74 3.97
CA HIS A 194 -9.33 -22.66 4.86
C HIS A 194 -10.53 -23.34 4.21
N ALA A 195 -11.17 -22.68 3.25
CA ALA A 195 -12.24 -23.29 2.46
C ALA A 195 -11.77 -24.49 1.63
N GLN A 196 -10.48 -24.54 1.27
CA GLN A 196 -9.91 -25.65 0.48
C GLN A 196 -9.33 -26.77 1.34
N THR A 197 -8.91 -26.48 2.59
CA THR A 197 -8.20 -27.45 3.45
C THR A 197 -9.05 -28.03 4.57
N ASN A 198 -10.17 -27.41 4.88
CA ASN A 198 -11.12 -27.89 5.87
C ASN A 198 -12.55 -27.73 5.37
N PRO A 199 -13.13 -28.79 4.77
CA PRO A 199 -14.51 -28.75 4.22
C PRO A 199 -15.57 -28.45 5.30
N GLU A 200 -15.29 -28.68 6.58
CA GLU A 200 -16.18 -28.33 7.68
C GLU A 200 -16.24 -26.80 7.94
N TRP A 201 -15.29 -26.07 7.36
CA TRP A 201 -15.14 -24.62 7.56
C TRP A 201 -15.50 -23.79 6.33
N THR A 202 -16.22 -24.33 5.38
CA THR A 202 -16.84 -23.50 4.34
C THR A 202 -17.84 -22.56 5.04
N PRO A 203 -17.70 -21.22 4.85
CA PRO A 203 -18.77 -20.32 5.22
C PRO A 203 -20.03 -20.88 4.60
N SER A 204 -21.07 -21.08 5.38
CA SER A 204 -22.36 -21.51 4.84
C SER A 204 -22.67 -20.64 3.63
N PRO A 205 -23.11 -21.18 2.49
CA PRO A 205 -23.53 -20.38 1.33
C PRO A 205 -24.54 -19.29 1.72
N ASN A 206 -25.24 -19.50 2.84
CA ASN A 206 -26.23 -18.59 3.39
C ASN A 206 -25.65 -17.55 4.35
N ALA A 207 -24.34 -17.64 4.71
CA ALA A 207 -23.67 -16.70 5.61
C ALA A 207 -22.23 -16.44 5.13
N PRO A 208 -22.04 -15.73 4.03
CA PRO A 208 -20.71 -15.39 3.51
C PRO A 208 -19.96 -14.52 4.52
N VAL A 209 -18.64 -14.70 4.58
CA VAL A 209 -17.78 -13.76 5.31
C VAL A 209 -17.86 -12.41 4.60
N LEU A 210 -18.25 -11.39 5.32
CA LEU A 210 -18.35 -10.03 4.79
C LEU A 210 -17.11 -9.22 5.16
N ILE A 211 -16.58 -8.51 4.17
CA ILE A 211 -15.47 -7.56 4.34
C ILE A 211 -15.99 -6.16 4.05
N THR A 212 -15.66 -5.26 4.98
CA THR A 212 -15.92 -3.82 4.81
C THR A 212 -14.63 -3.13 4.41
N LYS A 213 -14.66 -2.37 3.32
CA LYS A 213 -13.51 -1.63 2.81
C LYS A 213 -13.90 -0.26 2.29
N ASP A 214 -12.94 0.66 2.34
CA ASP A 214 -13.10 1.97 1.73
C ASP A 214 -12.82 1.89 0.23
N THR A 215 -13.61 2.61 -0.53
CA THR A 215 -13.40 2.78 -1.97
C THR A 215 -13.57 4.24 -2.35
N ALA A 216 -12.80 4.69 -3.32
CA ALA A 216 -12.93 6.00 -3.91
C ALA A 216 -12.94 5.88 -5.44
N TYR A 217 -13.78 6.67 -6.08
CA TYR A 217 -13.86 6.78 -7.53
C TYR A 217 -14.18 8.21 -7.95
N LEU A 218 -13.95 8.51 -9.21
CA LEU A 218 -14.37 9.78 -9.80
C LEU A 218 -15.76 9.60 -10.40
N ASP A 219 -16.70 10.49 -10.07
CA ASP A 219 -18.01 10.51 -10.70
C ASP A 219 -17.94 11.06 -12.13
N ALA A 220 -19.07 11.12 -12.82
CA ALA A 220 -19.16 11.63 -14.19
C ALA A 220 -18.74 13.11 -14.32
N THR A 221 -18.71 13.85 -13.23
CA THR A 221 -18.26 15.25 -13.17
C THR A 221 -16.79 15.40 -12.82
N GLY A 222 -16.08 14.29 -12.54
CA GLY A 222 -14.69 14.28 -12.10
C GLY A 222 -14.50 14.55 -10.59
N LYS A 223 -15.59 14.60 -9.82
CA LYS A 223 -15.53 14.77 -8.37
C LYS A 223 -15.20 13.46 -7.67
N ILE A 224 -14.33 13.51 -6.66
CA ILE A 224 -13.98 12.35 -5.85
C ILE A 224 -15.16 11.97 -4.95
N VAL A 225 -15.67 10.76 -5.14
CA VAL A 225 -16.67 10.12 -4.29
C VAL A 225 -15.95 9.09 -3.42
N ARG A 226 -16.23 9.10 -2.12
CA ARG A 226 -15.70 8.14 -1.15
C ARG A 226 -16.83 7.39 -0.50
N GLU A 227 -16.74 6.08 -0.53
CA GLU A 227 -17.75 5.18 0.02
C GLU A 227 -17.09 4.07 0.83
N THR A 228 -17.79 3.62 1.86
CA THR A 228 -17.43 2.39 2.57
C THR A 228 -18.39 1.30 2.13
N ILE A 229 -17.87 0.30 1.45
CA ILE A 229 -18.66 -0.81 0.89
C ILE A 229 -18.44 -2.08 1.70
N THR A 230 -19.50 -2.88 1.84
CA THR A 230 -19.44 -4.22 2.44
C THR A 230 -19.80 -5.24 1.37
N ARG A 231 -18.95 -6.23 1.17
CA ARG A 231 -19.10 -7.27 0.15
C ARG A 231 -18.64 -8.62 0.65
N PRO A 232 -19.12 -9.72 0.06
CA PRO A 232 -18.61 -11.04 0.38
C PRO A 232 -17.12 -11.17 0.05
N LEU A 233 -16.38 -11.84 0.93
CA LEU A 233 -14.98 -12.18 0.72
C LEU A 233 -14.87 -13.29 -0.32
N THR A 234 -14.33 -12.99 -1.49
CA THR A 234 -14.15 -13.92 -2.61
C THR A 234 -12.70 -14.06 -3.06
N SER A 235 -11.92 -13.01 -2.84
CA SER A 235 -10.52 -12.96 -3.30
C SER A 235 -9.65 -12.12 -2.36
N GLU A 236 -8.33 -12.22 -2.51
CA GLU A 236 -7.37 -11.39 -1.78
C GLU A 236 -7.51 -9.89 -2.13
N TYR A 237 -8.04 -9.57 -3.30
CA TYR A 237 -8.32 -8.19 -3.72
C TYR A 237 -9.44 -7.52 -2.90
N ASP A 238 -10.24 -8.31 -2.17
CA ASP A 238 -11.30 -7.75 -1.31
C ASP A 238 -10.73 -7.02 -0.10
N PHE A 239 -9.45 -7.24 0.25
CA PHE A 239 -8.74 -6.49 1.28
C PHE A 239 -8.09 -5.20 0.78
N LEU A 240 -8.21 -4.87 -0.52
CA LEU A 240 -7.70 -3.63 -1.08
C LEU A 240 -8.72 -2.51 -0.93
N SER A 241 -8.39 -1.49 -0.16
CA SER A 241 -9.09 -0.21 -0.11
C SER A 241 -8.49 0.75 -1.12
N THR A 242 -9.32 1.42 -1.89
CA THR A 242 -8.91 2.37 -2.92
C THR A 242 -9.09 3.80 -2.43
N TYR A 243 -8.06 4.62 -2.59
CA TYR A 243 -8.07 6.03 -2.21
C TYR A 243 -7.71 6.89 -3.41
N ILE A 244 -8.39 8.02 -3.53
CA ILE A 244 -8.06 9.05 -4.51
C ILE A 244 -7.85 10.36 -3.75
N VAL A 245 -6.73 11.02 -4.02
CA VAL A 245 -6.39 12.31 -3.42
C VAL A 245 -6.01 13.31 -4.52
N PRO A 246 -6.50 14.56 -4.42
CA PRO A 246 -6.07 15.62 -5.33
C PRO A 246 -4.59 15.94 -5.05
N VAL A 247 -3.81 16.10 -6.12
CA VAL A 247 -2.37 16.41 -6.02
C VAL A 247 -2.12 17.90 -5.89
N LEU A 248 -2.95 18.71 -6.51
CA LEU A 248 -2.89 20.16 -6.40
C LEU A 248 -4.05 20.69 -5.54
N PRO A 249 -3.84 21.77 -4.81
CA PRO A 249 -4.92 22.40 -4.05
C PRO A 249 -5.97 22.99 -5.00
N ASP A 250 -7.21 23.01 -4.56
CA ASP A 250 -8.28 23.73 -5.25
C ASP A 250 -8.13 25.24 -5.02
N GLU A 251 -7.67 25.93 -6.04
CA GLU A 251 -7.47 27.39 -5.99
C GLU A 251 -8.81 28.17 -6.09
N THR A 252 -9.91 27.53 -6.48
CA THR A 252 -11.20 28.20 -6.67
C THR A 252 -11.82 28.68 -5.35
N VAL A 253 -11.42 28.08 -4.23
CA VAL A 253 -11.88 28.44 -2.87
C VAL A 253 -11.45 29.86 -2.46
N TRP A 254 -10.43 30.43 -3.14
CA TRP A 254 -9.84 31.72 -2.81
C TRP A 254 -10.36 32.86 -3.67
N VAL A 255 -11.27 32.57 -4.60
CA VAL A 255 -11.75 33.54 -5.63
C VAL A 255 -13.09 34.19 -5.25
N ASN A 256 -13.48 34.15 -3.99
CA ASN A 256 -14.68 34.86 -3.48
C ASN A 256 -14.35 36.22 -2.92
#